data_c9ce1d9330660cc566e2ca7533e70e57
#
_entry.id   c9ce1d9330660cc566e2ca7533e70e57
#
_cell.length_a   1.000
_cell.length_b   1.000
_cell.length_c   1.000
_cell.angle_alpha   90.00
_cell.angle_beta   90.00
_cell.angle_gamma   90.00
#
_symmetry.space_group_name_H-M   'P 1'
#
loop_
_entity.id
_entity.type
_entity.pdbx_description
1 polymer ?
#
loop_
_entity_poly.entity_id
_entity_poly.type
_entity_poly.pdbx_seq_one_letter_code
_entity_poly.pdbx_strand_id
1 'polypeptide(L)'
;RIWEDKDIGNVADLLKIFFDNSDTPLSEKYKTGESWLSRRVHDSSQVSDVLIPKFTERQVEKKIPNAWREDQFNVALFISYEYELGDIDEVKRSMPHSQVETINVISSCISNIEIYVRIHPHLENVDHEFVNSIKELSALDGVNIILPESTVDSYYLMEIADLIISFGSTTGVEAAFLSKPVLTIGCSYYE
;
A
#
# COMPACT_ATOMS: atom_id res chain seq x y z
N ARG A 1 26.00 -10.15 5.98
CA ARG A 1 26.32 -10.38 4.54
C ARG A 1 25.17 -11.10 3.81
N ILE A 2 23.92 -10.67 4.05
CA ILE A 2 22.74 -11.23 3.35
C ILE A 2 22.38 -10.36 2.12
N TRP A 3 23.04 -9.24 1.92
CA TRP A 3 22.66 -8.22 0.94
C TRP A 3 23.60 -8.09 -0.26
N GLU A 4 24.37 -9.10 -0.59
CA GLU A 4 25.29 -9.04 -1.77
C GLU A 4 24.61 -9.46 -3.08
N ASP A 5 23.49 -10.19 -3.05
CA ASP A 5 22.68 -10.51 -4.23
C ASP A 5 21.45 -9.60 -4.28
N LYS A 6 21.41 -8.72 -5.25
CA LYS A 6 20.39 -7.68 -5.47
C LYS A 6 19.08 -8.24 -6.05
N ASP A 7 18.77 -9.49 -5.81
CA ASP A 7 17.61 -10.19 -6.37
C ASP A 7 16.48 -10.22 -5.33
N ILE A 8 15.48 -9.35 -5.50
CA ILE A 8 14.30 -9.29 -4.61
C ILE A 8 13.49 -10.59 -4.71
N GLY A 9 13.46 -11.25 -5.87
CA GLY A 9 12.82 -12.56 -6.03
C GLY A 9 13.41 -13.62 -5.11
N ASN A 10 14.69 -13.48 -4.76
CA ASN A 10 15.37 -14.38 -3.83
C ASN A 10 15.03 -14.12 -2.35
N VAL A 11 14.50 -12.93 -2.01
CA VAL A 11 14.17 -12.59 -0.61
C VAL A 11 12.97 -13.39 -0.11
N ALA A 12 11.93 -13.57 -0.91
CA ALA A 12 10.75 -14.35 -0.55
C ALA A 12 11.15 -15.83 -0.29
N ASP A 13 11.95 -16.40 -1.18
CA ASP A 13 12.48 -17.77 -1.02
C ASP A 13 13.35 -17.91 0.24
N LEU A 14 14.22 -16.94 0.50
CA LEU A 14 15.05 -16.94 1.71
C LEU A 14 14.19 -16.84 2.98
N LEU A 15 13.19 -15.94 3.00
CA LEU A 15 12.26 -15.82 4.12
C LEU A 15 11.49 -17.12 4.33
N LYS A 16 11.05 -17.77 3.25
CA LYS A 16 10.40 -19.08 3.32
C LYS A 16 11.33 -20.15 3.91
N ILE A 17 12.58 -20.21 3.44
CA ILE A 17 13.59 -21.12 3.97
C ILE A 17 13.82 -20.89 5.48
N PHE A 18 13.97 -19.64 5.91
CA PHE A 18 14.10 -19.31 7.34
C PHE A 18 12.86 -19.70 8.13
N PHE A 19 11.68 -19.44 7.60
CA PHE A 19 10.42 -19.79 8.23
C PHE A 19 10.29 -21.32 8.41
N ASP A 20 10.59 -22.07 7.35
CA ASP A 20 10.45 -23.54 7.33
C ASP A 20 11.49 -24.23 8.23
N ASN A 21 12.73 -23.71 8.28
CA ASN A 21 13.84 -24.29 9.06
C ASN A 21 13.93 -23.76 10.51
N SER A 22 13.10 -22.83 10.92
CA SER A 22 13.09 -22.35 12.31
C SER A 22 12.48 -23.39 13.24
N ASP A 23 13.13 -23.64 14.39
CA ASP A 23 12.65 -24.53 15.45
C ASP A 23 11.41 -23.99 16.18
N THR A 24 11.02 -22.74 15.92
CA THR A 24 9.83 -22.12 16.52
C THR A 24 8.56 -22.86 16.06
N PRO A 25 7.69 -23.30 16.98
CA PRO A 25 6.43 -23.94 16.63
C PRO A 25 5.58 -23.08 15.69
N LEU A 26 4.92 -23.71 14.72
CA LEU A 26 4.12 -23.02 13.70
C LEU A 26 3.04 -22.12 14.33
N SER A 27 2.40 -22.58 15.41
CA SER A 27 1.41 -21.78 16.16
C SER A 27 2.00 -20.50 16.76
N GLU A 28 3.27 -20.51 17.16
CA GLU A 28 3.95 -19.33 17.70
C GLU A 28 4.36 -18.37 16.58
N LYS A 29 4.82 -18.91 15.44
CA LYS A 29 5.11 -18.12 14.23
C LYS A 29 3.86 -17.34 13.79
N TYR A 30 2.71 -18.01 13.68
CA TYR A 30 1.44 -17.37 13.32
C TYR A 30 1.00 -16.31 14.35
N LYS A 31 1.09 -16.64 15.64
CA LYS A 31 0.75 -15.69 16.71
C LYS A 31 1.63 -14.43 16.68
N THR A 32 2.91 -14.59 16.34
CA THR A 32 3.84 -13.46 16.20
C THR A 32 3.46 -12.57 15.03
N GLY A 33 3.17 -13.17 13.86
CA GLY A 33 2.72 -12.43 12.67
C GLY A 33 1.39 -11.71 12.89
N GLU A 34 0.40 -12.42 13.46
CA GLU A 34 -0.90 -11.85 13.82
C GLU A 34 -0.76 -10.68 14.79
N SER A 35 0.05 -10.82 15.84
CA SER A 35 0.30 -9.75 16.81
C SER A 35 0.96 -8.54 16.18
N TRP A 36 1.90 -8.74 15.24
CA TRP A 36 2.56 -7.65 14.52
C TRP A 36 1.57 -6.90 13.62
N LEU A 37 0.81 -7.61 12.80
CA LEU A 37 -0.18 -7.03 11.90
C LEU A 37 -1.32 -6.35 12.66
N SER A 38 -1.84 -6.98 13.73
CA SER A 38 -2.89 -6.41 14.56
C SER A 38 -2.47 -5.09 15.20
N ARG A 39 -1.21 -4.98 15.67
CA ARG A 39 -0.70 -3.72 16.20
C ARG A 39 -0.60 -2.64 15.14
N ARG A 40 -0.20 -2.98 13.91
CA ARG A 40 -0.13 -2.00 12.81
C ARG A 40 -1.49 -1.48 12.40
N VAL A 41 -2.48 -2.38 12.31
CA VAL A 41 -3.82 -2.05 11.81
C VAL A 41 -4.68 -1.38 12.89
N HIS A 42 -4.61 -1.85 14.14
CA HIS A 42 -5.53 -1.42 15.20
C HIS A 42 -4.89 -0.54 16.28
N ASP A 43 -3.57 -0.55 16.42
CA ASP A 43 -2.87 0.24 17.44
C ASP A 43 -1.55 0.79 16.89
N SER A 44 -1.67 1.69 15.97
CA SER A 44 -0.55 2.38 15.35
C SER A 44 0.26 3.26 16.33
N SER A 45 -0.29 3.57 17.50
CA SER A 45 0.41 4.33 18.55
C SER A 45 1.60 3.59 19.17
N GLN A 46 1.64 2.27 19.03
CA GLN A 46 2.69 1.41 19.59
C GLN A 46 3.80 1.03 18.58
N VAL A 47 3.68 1.44 17.35
CA VAL A 47 4.74 1.23 16.35
C VAL A 47 5.78 2.31 16.57
N SER A 48 6.81 1.97 17.35
CA SER A 48 7.87 2.89 17.83
C SER A 48 8.88 3.30 16.76
N ASP A 49 8.59 3.12 15.49
CA ASP A 49 9.50 3.52 14.43
C ASP A 49 9.37 5.02 14.15
N VAL A 50 10.51 5.67 14.11
CA VAL A 50 10.76 7.11 13.96
C VAL A 50 10.00 7.77 12.81
N LEU A 51 9.41 6.97 11.91
CA LEU A 51 8.72 7.41 10.70
C LEU A 51 7.17 7.42 10.83
N ILE A 52 6.60 6.77 11.83
CA ILE A 52 5.16 6.51 11.91
C ILE A 52 4.35 7.51 12.77
N PRO A 53 4.90 8.23 13.78
CA PRO A 53 4.10 9.11 14.63
C PRO A 53 3.26 10.14 13.85
N LYS A 54 3.79 10.64 12.72
CA LYS A 54 3.06 11.63 11.90
C LYS A 54 1.89 11.04 11.11
N PHE A 55 1.95 9.76 10.80
CA PHE A 55 0.90 9.10 10.03
C PHE A 55 -0.39 8.96 10.85
N THR A 56 -0.27 8.59 12.11
CA THR A 56 -1.39 8.30 13.00
C THR A 56 -1.97 9.52 13.68
N GLU A 57 -1.14 10.53 13.99
CA GLU A 57 -1.59 11.75 14.68
C GLU A 57 -2.58 12.58 13.86
N ARG A 58 -2.59 12.44 12.51
CA ARG A 58 -3.44 13.22 11.62
C ARG A 58 -4.71 12.50 11.18
N GLN A 59 -4.72 11.18 11.24
CA GLN A 59 -5.89 10.42 10.82
C GLN A 59 -6.96 10.45 11.89
N VAL A 60 -8.18 10.71 11.47
CA VAL A 60 -9.36 10.66 12.34
C VAL A 60 -9.99 9.30 12.18
N GLU A 61 -10.12 8.57 13.28
CA GLU A 61 -10.70 7.23 13.30
C GLU A 61 -12.00 7.15 12.48
N LYS A 62 -12.06 6.17 11.59
CA LYS A 62 -13.18 5.91 10.66
C LYS A 62 -13.58 7.10 9.76
N LYS A 63 -12.71 8.06 9.58
CA LYS A 63 -12.97 9.13 8.63
C LYS A 63 -12.75 8.63 7.19
N ILE A 64 -13.80 8.79 6.38
CA ILE A 64 -13.81 8.43 4.96
C ILE A 64 -13.63 9.67 4.07
N PRO A 65 -13.29 9.49 2.76
CA PRO A 65 -13.29 10.57 1.78
C PRO A 65 -14.69 11.19 1.63
N ASN A 66 -14.75 12.50 1.45
CA ASN A 66 -16.04 13.21 1.24
C ASN A 66 -16.77 12.74 -0.03
N ALA A 67 -16.01 12.28 -1.03
CA ALA A 67 -16.54 11.78 -2.30
C ALA A 67 -16.90 10.28 -2.26
N TRP A 68 -16.89 9.64 -1.09
CA TRP A 68 -17.19 8.21 -0.99
C TRP A 68 -18.60 7.87 -1.50
N ARG A 69 -18.68 6.81 -2.32
CA ARG A 69 -19.94 6.37 -2.94
C ARG A 69 -20.23 4.92 -2.58
N GLU A 70 -21.18 4.71 -1.68
CA GLU A 70 -21.59 3.37 -1.20
C GLU A 70 -22.27 2.52 -2.29
N ASP A 71 -22.78 3.15 -3.34
CA ASP A 71 -23.49 2.51 -4.46
C ASP A 71 -22.59 2.07 -5.61
N GLN A 72 -21.26 2.30 -5.50
CA GLN A 72 -20.28 1.95 -6.52
C GLN A 72 -19.31 0.88 -6.04
N PHE A 73 -18.60 0.24 -6.98
CA PHE A 73 -17.47 -0.61 -6.66
C PHE A 73 -16.26 0.29 -6.34
N ASN A 74 -15.80 0.24 -5.10
CA ASN A 74 -14.79 1.14 -4.57
C ASN A 74 -13.42 0.48 -4.53
N VAL A 75 -12.47 1.08 -5.21
CA VAL A 75 -11.07 0.64 -5.25
C VAL A 75 -10.22 1.61 -4.42
N ALA A 76 -9.55 1.12 -3.40
CA ALA A 76 -8.55 1.92 -2.69
C ALA A 76 -7.15 1.59 -3.23
N LEU A 77 -6.48 2.58 -3.77
CA LEU A 77 -5.17 2.47 -4.37
C LEU A 77 -4.15 3.25 -3.53
N PHE A 78 -3.15 2.53 -3.03
CA PHE A 78 -2.13 3.10 -2.15
C PHE A 78 -0.84 3.33 -2.93
N ILE A 79 -0.47 4.59 -3.07
CA ILE A 79 0.73 5.02 -3.79
C ILE A 79 1.94 4.95 -2.87
N SER A 80 3.00 4.33 -3.36
CA SER A 80 4.34 4.37 -2.79
C SER A 80 5.24 5.35 -3.54
N TYR A 81 6.37 5.69 -2.94
CA TYR A 81 7.34 6.57 -3.57
C TYR A 81 8.16 5.80 -4.62
N GLU A 82 7.98 6.13 -5.91
CA GLU A 82 8.61 5.38 -7.01
C GLU A 82 10.15 5.37 -6.94
N TYR A 83 10.76 6.42 -6.41
CA TYR A 83 12.23 6.52 -6.32
C TYR A 83 12.84 5.63 -5.22
N GLU A 84 12.09 5.25 -4.19
CA GLU A 84 12.58 4.27 -3.21
C GLU A 84 12.81 2.89 -3.83
N LEU A 85 12.05 2.58 -4.85
CA LEU A 85 12.13 1.33 -5.61
C LEU A 85 12.91 1.50 -6.92
N GLY A 86 13.11 2.75 -7.37
CA GLY A 86 13.62 3.10 -8.70
C GLY A 86 15.09 2.76 -8.98
N ASP A 87 15.90 2.52 -7.95
CA ASP A 87 17.31 2.11 -8.09
C ASP A 87 17.49 0.59 -8.20
N ILE A 88 16.38 -0.17 -8.08
CA ILE A 88 16.40 -1.61 -8.21
C ILE A 88 15.92 -1.97 -9.62
N ASP A 89 16.80 -2.36 -10.50
CA ASP A 89 16.52 -2.66 -11.92
C ASP A 89 15.43 -3.73 -12.11
N GLU A 90 15.27 -4.62 -11.16
CA GLU A 90 14.25 -5.67 -11.16
C GLU A 90 12.86 -5.12 -10.91
N VAL A 91 12.73 -4.16 -9.99
CA VAL A 91 11.45 -3.49 -9.72
C VAL A 91 11.00 -2.69 -10.94
N LYS A 92 11.93 -1.97 -11.60
CA LYS A 92 11.64 -1.28 -12.86
C LYS A 92 11.16 -2.22 -13.96
N ARG A 93 11.72 -3.43 -14.04
CA ARG A 93 11.33 -4.43 -15.04
C ARG A 93 10.00 -5.11 -14.72
N SER A 94 9.64 -5.21 -13.47
CA SER A 94 8.39 -5.84 -13.02
C SER A 94 7.18 -4.89 -13.08
N MET A 95 7.43 -3.58 -13.11
CA MET A 95 6.36 -2.58 -13.26
C MET A 95 6.28 -2.15 -14.74
N PRO A 96 5.32 -2.68 -15.51
CA PRO A 96 5.18 -2.38 -16.94
C PRO A 96 4.82 -0.90 -17.18
N HIS A 97 4.28 -0.23 -16.17
CA HIS A 97 3.83 1.16 -16.21
C HIS A 97 4.15 1.87 -14.90
N SER A 98 4.34 3.19 -14.96
CA SER A 98 4.37 4.03 -13.77
C SER A 98 3.03 3.94 -13.00
N GLN A 99 3.03 4.37 -11.74
CA GLN A 99 1.80 4.39 -10.94
C GLN A 99 0.74 5.30 -11.59
N VAL A 100 1.16 6.44 -12.16
CA VAL A 100 0.29 7.35 -12.91
C VAL A 100 -0.32 6.68 -14.15
N GLU A 101 0.50 6.01 -14.96
CA GLU A 101 0.03 5.28 -16.14
C GLU A 101 -0.92 4.14 -15.75
N THR A 102 -0.64 3.44 -14.66
CA THR A 102 -1.48 2.37 -14.14
C THR A 102 -2.88 2.90 -13.79
N ILE A 103 -2.98 4.03 -13.09
CA ILE A 103 -4.28 4.64 -12.73
C ILE A 103 -5.03 5.08 -13.99
N ASN A 104 -4.34 5.68 -14.97
CA ASN A 104 -4.93 6.05 -16.26
C ASN A 104 -5.50 4.83 -17.00
N VAL A 105 -4.77 3.73 -17.02
CA VAL A 105 -5.24 2.48 -17.67
C VAL A 105 -6.46 1.94 -16.96
N ILE A 106 -6.45 1.83 -15.63
CA ILE A 106 -7.57 1.30 -14.86
C ILE A 106 -8.82 2.17 -15.07
N SER A 107 -8.71 3.50 -14.92
CA SER A 107 -9.84 4.41 -15.07
C SER A 107 -10.41 4.43 -16.49
N SER A 108 -9.58 4.22 -17.51
CA SER A 108 -10.03 4.18 -18.91
C SER A 108 -10.63 2.85 -19.34
N CYS A 109 -10.24 1.75 -18.70
CA CYS A 109 -10.66 0.40 -19.11
C CYS A 109 -11.88 -0.11 -18.34
N ILE A 110 -12.17 0.43 -17.15
CA ILE A 110 -13.22 -0.08 -16.26
C ILE A 110 -14.21 1.05 -15.97
N SER A 111 -15.48 0.83 -16.31
CA SER A 111 -16.59 1.74 -15.98
C SER A 111 -17.27 1.34 -14.66
N ASN A 112 -17.96 2.28 -14.05
CA ASN A 112 -18.72 2.09 -12.81
C ASN A 112 -17.87 1.68 -11.61
N ILE A 113 -16.67 2.21 -11.52
CA ILE A 113 -15.80 2.11 -10.34
C ILE A 113 -15.45 3.50 -9.82
N GLU A 114 -15.22 3.59 -8.52
CA GLU A 114 -14.61 4.75 -7.89
C GLU A 114 -13.21 4.35 -7.39
N ILE A 115 -12.20 5.10 -7.80
CA ILE A 115 -10.81 4.87 -7.42
C ILE A 115 -10.41 5.95 -6.41
N TYR A 116 -10.06 5.53 -5.21
CA TYR A 116 -9.56 6.39 -4.14
C TYR A 116 -8.06 6.22 -4.03
N VAL A 117 -7.33 7.18 -4.58
CA VAL A 117 -5.87 7.17 -4.62
C VAL A 117 -5.32 7.80 -3.36
N ARG A 118 -4.81 7.01 -2.43
CA ARG A 118 -4.19 7.48 -1.19
C ARG A 118 -2.71 7.75 -1.42
N ILE A 119 -2.32 9.01 -1.44
CA ILE A 119 -0.92 9.42 -1.47
C ILE A 119 -0.32 9.19 -0.08
N HIS A 120 0.87 8.56 -0.05
CA HIS A 120 1.54 8.27 1.22
C HIS A 120 1.85 9.55 2.00
N PRO A 121 1.55 9.63 3.30
CA PRO A 121 1.79 10.83 4.11
C PRO A 121 3.23 11.35 4.11
N HIS A 122 4.22 10.47 3.94
CA HIS A 122 5.62 10.89 3.83
C HIS A 122 5.92 11.75 2.60
N LEU A 123 5.04 11.76 1.59
CA LEU A 123 5.18 12.56 0.38
C LEU A 123 4.69 14.01 0.56
N GLU A 124 4.28 14.42 1.74
CA GLU A 124 3.78 15.78 2.00
C GLU A 124 4.79 16.88 1.63
N ASN A 125 6.09 16.61 1.78
CA ASN A 125 7.15 17.58 1.54
C ASN A 125 8.23 17.06 0.57
N VAL A 126 7.93 16.00 -0.17
CA VAL A 126 8.87 15.32 -1.07
C VAL A 126 8.33 15.38 -2.48
N ASP A 127 9.21 15.57 -3.45
CA ASP A 127 8.97 15.55 -4.89
C ASP A 127 7.64 16.14 -5.37
N HIS A 128 7.65 17.44 -5.54
CA HIS A 128 6.47 18.18 -6.01
C HIS A 128 5.99 17.74 -7.41
N GLU A 129 6.89 17.29 -8.28
CA GLU A 129 6.54 16.89 -9.65
C GLU A 129 5.71 15.59 -9.64
N PHE A 130 6.17 14.56 -8.92
CA PHE A 130 5.43 13.30 -8.78
C PHE A 130 4.06 13.50 -8.12
N VAL A 131 4.02 14.23 -7.00
CA VAL A 131 2.75 14.52 -6.30
C VAL A 131 1.79 15.32 -7.20
N ASN A 132 2.30 16.24 -8.01
CA ASN A 132 1.48 17.01 -8.93
C ASN A 132 0.92 16.14 -10.06
N SER A 133 1.72 15.24 -10.64
CA SER A 133 1.24 14.31 -11.66
C SER A 133 0.11 13.41 -11.15
N ILE A 134 0.19 12.98 -9.87
CA ILE A 134 -0.91 12.24 -9.24
C ILE A 134 -2.15 13.12 -9.03
N LYS A 135 -1.97 14.38 -8.59
CA LYS A 135 -3.10 15.31 -8.40
C LYS A 135 -3.85 15.60 -9.69
N GLU A 136 -3.15 15.65 -10.82
CA GLU A 136 -3.76 15.86 -12.15
C GLU A 136 -4.74 14.73 -12.53
N LEU A 137 -4.55 13.52 -11.99
CA LEU A 137 -5.46 12.40 -12.20
C LEU A 137 -6.88 12.65 -11.63
N SER A 138 -7.04 13.64 -10.76
CA SER A 138 -8.38 14.06 -10.28
C SER A 138 -9.29 14.61 -11.38
N ALA A 139 -8.73 14.90 -12.57
CA ALA A 139 -9.51 15.27 -13.76
C ALA A 139 -10.18 14.06 -14.44
N LEU A 140 -9.79 12.84 -14.10
CA LEU A 140 -10.40 11.61 -14.61
C LEU A 140 -11.70 11.33 -13.86
N ASP A 141 -12.70 10.87 -14.61
CA ASP A 141 -13.98 10.46 -14.01
C ASP A 141 -13.77 9.23 -13.07
N GLY A 142 -14.41 9.27 -11.93
CA GLY A 142 -14.29 8.21 -10.90
C GLY A 142 -12.94 8.15 -10.17
N VAL A 143 -12.04 9.14 -10.34
CA VAL A 143 -10.74 9.18 -9.64
C VAL A 143 -10.74 10.25 -8.55
N ASN A 144 -10.56 9.82 -7.31
CA ASN A 144 -10.59 10.64 -6.11
C ASN A 144 -9.21 10.63 -5.42
N ILE A 145 -8.54 11.78 -5.35
CA ILE A 145 -7.21 11.88 -4.75
C ILE A 145 -7.31 12.22 -3.26
N ILE A 146 -6.69 11.38 -2.43
CA ILE A 146 -6.54 11.59 -1.00
C ILE A 146 -5.12 12.07 -0.74
N LEU A 147 -4.98 13.36 -0.44
CA LEU A 147 -3.69 14.04 -0.27
C LEU A 147 -2.91 13.53 0.95
N PRO A 148 -1.58 13.71 0.98
CA PRO A 148 -0.73 13.28 2.10
C PRO A 148 -1.18 13.84 3.45
N GLU A 149 -1.60 15.10 3.50
CA GLU A 149 -2.09 15.82 4.67
C GLU A 149 -3.51 15.46 5.09
N SER A 150 -4.20 14.63 4.31
CA SER A 150 -5.59 14.26 4.57
C SER A 150 -5.75 13.50 5.88
N THR A 151 -6.83 13.80 6.60
CA THR A 151 -7.23 13.13 7.84
C THR A 151 -8.07 11.87 7.63
N VAL A 152 -8.22 11.41 6.39
CA VAL A 152 -8.86 10.12 6.06
C VAL A 152 -8.09 8.97 6.71
N ASP A 153 -8.81 8.07 7.35
CA ASP A 153 -8.27 6.88 7.99
C ASP A 153 -7.93 5.84 6.91
N SER A 154 -6.65 5.56 6.74
CA SER A 154 -6.16 4.63 5.70
C SER A 154 -6.57 3.18 5.96
N TYR A 155 -6.60 2.75 7.22
CA TYR A 155 -7.02 1.38 7.55
C TYR A 155 -8.53 1.22 7.39
N TYR A 156 -9.30 2.21 7.80
CA TYR A 156 -10.73 2.19 7.57
C TYR A 156 -11.07 2.28 6.07
N LEU A 157 -10.32 3.06 5.31
CA LEU A 157 -10.43 3.05 3.83
C LEU A 157 -10.18 1.66 3.25
N MET A 158 -9.18 0.90 3.77
CA MET A 158 -8.97 -0.49 3.38
C MET A 158 -10.16 -1.38 3.76
N GLU A 159 -10.71 -1.19 4.98
CA GLU A 159 -11.83 -2.01 5.48
C GLU A 159 -13.09 -1.86 4.63
N ILE A 160 -13.39 -0.65 4.16
CA ILE A 160 -14.63 -0.38 3.42
C ILE A 160 -14.51 -0.56 1.90
N ALA A 161 -13.31 -0.52 1.33
CA ALA A 161 -13.09 -0.72 -0.10
C ALA A 161 -13.37 -2.16 -0.53
N ASP A 162 -13.79 -2.35 -1.78
CA ASP A 162 -14.07 -3.66 -2.37
C ASP A 162 -12.79 -4.33 -2.90
N LEU A 163 -11.82 -3.53 -3.33
CA LEU A 163 -10.52 -3.97 -3.82
C LEU A 163 -9.42 -3.03 -3.36
N ILE A 164 -8.30 -3.60 -2.94
CA ILE A 164 -7.08 -2.85 -2.64
C ILE A 164 -6.07 -3.04 -3.77
N ILE A 165 -5.48 -1.94 -4.24
CA ILE A 165 -4.34 -1.98 -5.16
C ILE A 165 -3.11 -1.42 -4.44
N SER A 166 -2.02 -2.19 -4.48
CA SER A 166 -0.75 -1.87 -3.84
C SER A 166 0.41 -2.02 -4.82
N PHE A 167 1.36 -1.10 -4.78
CA PHE A 167 2.59 -1.14 -5.56
C PHE A 167 3.74 -1.71 -4.72
N GLY A 168 3.75 -3.03 -4.50
CA GLY A 168 4.81 -3.74 -3.81
C GLY A 168 5.04 -3.33 -2.33
N SER A 169 4.11 -2.61 -1.71
CA SER A 169 4.26 -2.11 -0.34
C SER A 169 3.63 -3.04 0.71
N THR A 170 3.99 -2.84 2.00
CA THR A 170 3.39 -3.57 3.14
C THR A 170 1.86 -3.45 3.21
N THR A 171 1.30 -2.43 2.59
CA THR A 171 -0.15 -2.22 2.48
C THR A 171 -0.88 -3.44 1.92
N GLY A 172 -0.28 -4.16 0.96
CA GLY A 172 -0.87 -5.39 0.43
C GLY A 172 -1.02 -6.49 1.48
N VAL A 173 0.00 -6.68 2.33
CA VAL A 173 -0.06 -7.66 3.43
C VAL A 173 -1.09 -7.23 4.48
N GLU A 174 -1.13 -5.95 4.81
CA GLU A 174 -2.06 -5.38 5.79
C GLU A 174 -3.51 -5.55 5.32
N ALA A 175 -3.78 -5.28 4.05
CA ALA A 175 -5.10 -5.48 3.45
C ALA A 175 -5.50 -6.96 3.40
N ALA A 176 -4.57 -7.86 3.06
CA ALA A 176 -4.81 -9.30 3.10
C ALA A 176 -5.12 -9.80 4.52
N PHE A 177 -4.45 -9.26 5.55
CA PHE A 177 -4.77 -9.53 6.94
C PHE A 177 -6.20 -9.10 7.32
N LEU A 178 -6.66 -7.97 6.77
CA LEU A 178 -8.05 -7.51 6.90
C LEU A 178 -9.04 -8.31 6.01
N SER A 179 -8.58 -9.40 5.39
CA SER A 179 -9.39 -10.25 4.49
C SER A 179 -9.97 -9.49 3.28
N LYS A 180 -9.26 -8.47 2.80
CA LYS A 180 -9.63 -7.72 1.60
C LYS A 180 -9.02 -8.34 0.35
N PRO A 181 -9.71 -8.33 -0.78
CA PRO A 181 -9.11 -8.62 -2.06
C PRO A 181 -7.96 -7.63 -2.35
N VAL A 182 -6.80 -8.15 -2.77
CA VAL A 182 -5.61 -7.34 -3.05
C VAL A 182 -5.09 -7.66 -4.44
N LEU A 183 -4.80 -6.61 -5.19
CA LEU A 183 -4.01 -6.66 -6.42
C LEU A 183 -2.67 -5.99 -6.16
N THR A 184 -1.59 -6.77 -6.17
CA THR A 184 -0.23 -6.23 -6.10
C THR A 184 0.30 -5.99 -7.50
N ILE A 185 0.83 -4.80 -7.76
CA ILE A 185 1.45 -4.41 -9.03
C ILE A 185 2.95 -4.18 -8.76
N GLY A 186 3.78 -4.82 -9.56
CA GLY A 186 5.23 -4.83 -9.34
C GLY A 186 5.66 -5.94 -8.39
N CYS A 187 6.97 -6.04 -8.12
CA CYS A 187 7.53 -7.04 -7.21
C CYS A 187 7.25 -6.69 -5.75
N SER A 188 6.93 -7.69 -4.96
CA SER A 188 6.90 -7.58 -3.52
C SER A 188 7.69 -8.73 -2.88
N TYR A 189 8.11 -8.54 -1.63
CA TYR A 189 8.85 -9.56 -0.88
C TYR A 189 7.93 -10.64 -0.26
N TYR A 190 6.64 -10.58 -0.53
CA TYR A 190 5.61 -11.48 0.04
C TYR A 190 4.78 -12.21 -1.03
N GLU A 191 5.20 -12.18 -2.28
CA GLU A 191 4.61 -12.94 -3.39
C GLU A 191 5.03 -14.42 -3.37
#